data_9dc360969ded0056631fe9f7848665b9
#
_entry.id   9dc360969ded0056631fe9f7848665b9
#
_cell.length_a   1.000
_cell.length_b   1.000
_cell.length_c   1.000
_cell.angle_alpha   90.00
_cell.angle_beta   90.00
_cell.angle_gamma   90.00
#
_symmetry.space_group_name_H-M   'P 1'
#
loop_
_entity.id
_entity.type
_entity.pdbx_description
1 polymer ?
#
loop_
_entity_poly.entity_id
_entity_poly.type
_entity_poly.pdbx_seq_one_letter_code
_entity_poly.pdbx_strand_id
1 'polypeptide(L)'
;TEDANFRALYESQIKNAAVTEITGDAGVFKSTSGWSDKKYYCLHNSASPGTIIKITNPANGNFVFAKVLDVIPDINKNEGLSLIISNAAADALGTAVAGPFRSMIKYAK
;
A
#
# COMPACT_ATOMS: atom_id res chain seq x y z
N THR A 1 16.37 7.07 6.68
CA THR A 1 15.51 6.04 7.26
C THR A 1 14.83 5.22 6.18
N GLU A 2 14.26 4.10 6.55
CA GLU A 2 13.59 3.22 5.58
C GLU A 2 12.35 3.88 4.97
N ASP A 3 11.63 4.66 5.75
CA ASP A 3 10.47 5.40 5.27
C ASP A 3 10.89 6.41 4.20
N ALA A 4 11.99 7.12 4.43
CA ALA A 4 12.53 8.06 3.46
C ALA A 4 12.99 7.36 2.18
N ASN A 5 13.53 6.13 2.30
CA ASN A 5 13.94 5.35 1.13
C ASN A 5 12.76 4.96 0.25
N PHE A 6 11.65 4.54 0.84
CA PHE A 6 10.46 4.20 0.07
C PHE A 6 9.88 5.43 -0.61
N ARG A 7 9.86 6.56 0.07
CA ARG A 7 9.41 7.82 -0.53
C ARG A 7 10.28 8.21 -1.72
N ALA A 8 11.60 8.11 -1.58
CA ALA A 8 12.53 8.43 -2.66
C ALA A 8 12.34 7.50 -3.84
N LEU A 9 12.12 6.21 -3.59
CA LEU A 9 11.83 5.23 -4.65
C LEU A 9 10.52 5.57 -5.37
N TYR A 10 9.48 5.94 -4.63
CA TYR A 10 8.21 6.34 -5.21
C TYR A 10 8.40 7.54 -6.15
N GLU A 11 9.07 8.58 -5.68
CA GLU A 11 9.31 9.78 -6.46
C GLU A 11 10.12 9.49 -7.72
N SER A 12 11.09 8.59 -7.63
CA SER A 12 11.88 8.15 -8.76
C SER A 12 11.02 7.39 -9.77
N GLN A 13 10.14 6.52 -9.31
CA GLN A 13 9.30 5.71 -10.18
C GLN A 13 8.28 6.53 -10.95
N ILE A 14 7.68 7.54 -10.32
CA ILE A 14 6.66 8.36 -10.98
C ILE A 14 7.25 9.46 -11.88
N LYS A 15 8.55 9.73 -11.78
CA LYS A 15 9.19 10.83 -12.48
C LYS A 15 9.12 10.69 -13.99
N ASN A 16 9.29 9.47 -14.51
CA ASN A 16 9.37 9.21 -15.95
C ASN A 16 8.30 8.21 -16.42
N ALA A 17 7.21 8.07 -15.67
CA ALA A 17 6.19 7.08 -15.98
C ALA A 17 4.80 7.68 -15.81
N ALA A 18 3.83 7.09 -16.49
CA ALA A 18 2.43 7.46 -16.28
C ALA A 18 2.03 7.04 -14.85
N VAL A 19 1.28 7.90 -14.17
CA VAL A 19 0.81 7.64 -12.81
C VAL A 19 -0.64 7.18 -12.87
N THR A 20 -0.93 6.08 -12.17
CA THR A 20 -2.29 5.55 -12.03
C THR A 20 -2.80 5.86 -10.64
N GLU A 21 -4.04 6.35 -10.56
CA GLU A 21 -4.72 6.58 -9.30
C GLU A 21 -6.01 5.77 -9.26
N ILE A 22 -6.20 5.01 -8.21
CA ILE A 22 -7.36 4.13 -8.04
C ILE A 22 -7.90 4.33 -6.63
N THR A 23 -9.23 4.34 -6.50
CA THR A 23 -9.89 4.32 -5.20
C THR A 23 -10.56 2.96 -5.04
N GLY A 24 -10.32 2.29 -3.92
CA GLY A 24 -10.90 0.98 -3.69
C GLY A 24 -10.69 0.51 -2.25
N ASP A 25 -11.18 -0.69 -1.97
CA ASP A 25 -11.07 -1.27 -0.64
C ASP A 25 -9.73 -1.97 -0.45
N ALA A 26 -9.13 -1.79 0.71
CA ALA A 26 -7.87 -2.41 1.09
C ALA A 26 -8.12 -3.40 2.23
N GLY A 27 -7.53 -4.60 2.11
CA GLY A 27 -7.48 -5.56 3.20
C GLY A 27 -6.16 -5.42 3.95
N VAL A 28 -5.99 -6.22 5.00
CA VAL A 28 -4.82 -6.15 5.88
C VAL A 28 -4.26 -7.55 6.08
N PHE A 29 -2.94 -7.69 6.00
CA PHE A 29 -2.26 -8.92 6.36
C PHE A 29 -1.27 -8.68 7.50
N LYS A 30 -0.96 -9.73 8.24
CA LYS A 30 -0.03 -9.63 9.36
C LYS A 30 1.41 -9.61 8.87
N SER A 31 2.19 -8.65 9.39
CA SER A 31 3.62 -8.53 9.11
C SER A 31 4.35 -8.06 10.37
N THR A 32 5.57 -8.53 10.53
CA THR A 32 6.45 -8.05 11.60
C THR A 32 7.18 -6.78 11.20
N SER A 33 7.19 -6.45 9.89
CA SER A 33 7.84 -5.26 9.38
C SER A 33 6.94 -4.03 9.49
N GLY A 34 7.56 -2.86 9.58
CA GLY A 34 6.86 -1.58 9.56
C GLY A 34 6.61 -0.97 10.93
N TRP A 35 6.65 -1.77 12.00
CA TRP A 35 6.36 -1.27 13.34
C TRP A 35 7.48 -0.38 13.90
N SER A 36 8.72 -0.73 13.61
CA SER A 36 9.88 0.05 14.05
C SER A 36 10.74 0.54 12.91
N ASP A 37 10.75 -0.18 11.78
CA ASP A 37 11.62 0.12 10.64
C ASP A 37 10.93 0.93 9.54
N LYS A 38 9.63 1.16 9.64
CA LYS A 38 8.82 1.90 8.65
C LYS A 38 8.84 1.29 7.26
N LYS A 39 9.11 0.01 7.14
CA LYS A 39 9.08 -0.72 5.88
C LYS A 39 7.70 -1.31 5.67
N TYR A 40 6.84 -0.58 5.00
CA TYR A 40 5.48 -1.01 4.73
C TYR A 40 5.43 -1.81 3.44
N TYR A 41 4.62 -2.86 3.41
CA TYR A 41 4.50 -3.74 2.26
C TYR A 41 3.04 -3.92 1.89
N CYS A 42 2.80 -4.26 0.62
CA CYS A 42 1.45 -4.49 0.13
C CYS A 42 1.43 -5.57 -0.95
N LEU A 43 0.23 -6.05 -1.25
CA LEU A 43 -0.03 -6.97 -2.35
C LEU A 43 -0.96 -6.27 -3.33
N HIS A 44 -0.67 -6.40 -4.62
CA HIS A 44 -1.43 -5.72 -5.67
C HIS A 44 -1.40 -6.53 -6.95
N ASN A 45 -2.51 -6.58 -7.70
CA ASN A 45 -2.60 -7.42 -8.89
C ASN A 45 -2.03 -6.78 -10.15
N SER A 46 -2.03 -5.46 -10.24
CA SER A 46 -1.61 -4.75 -11.46
C SER A 46 -0.21 -4.18 -11.37
N ALA A 47 0.21 -3.74 -10.19
CA ALA A 47 1.56 -3.20 -10.00
C ALA A 47 2.58 -4.34 -9.86
N SER A 48 3.71 -4.21 -10.54
CA SER A 48 4.77 -5.21 -10.47
C SER A 48 5.45 -5.23 -9.10
N PRO A 49 5.94 -6.39 -8.65
CA PRO A 49 6.76 -6.43 -7.43
C PRO A 49 7.89 -5.40 -7.49
N GLY A 50 8.11 -4.70 -6.38
CA GLY A 50 9.09 -3.62 -6.32
C GLY A 50 8.53 -2.24 -6.57
N THR A 51 7.32 -2.13 -7.12
CA THR A 51 6.65 -0.83 -7.28
C THR A 51 6.28 -0.27 -5.91
N ILE A 52 6.49 1.03 -5.73
CA ILE A 52 6.08 1.71 -4.50
C ILE A 52 4.72 2.36 -4.75
N ILE A 53 3.78 2.06 -3.88
CA ILE A 53 2.43 2.63 -3.95
C ILE A 53 2.25 3.64 -2.82
N LYS A 54 1.77 4.82 -3.16
CA LYS A 54 1.33 5.79 -2.16
C LYS A 54 -0.11 5.45 -1.80
N ILE A 55 -0.34 5.09 -0.56
CA ILE A 55 -1.66 4.70 -0.05
C ILE A 55 -2.15 5.79 0.88
N THR A 56 -3.31 6.35 0.59
CA THR A 56 -3.89 7.44 1.38
C THR A 56 -5.21 6.97 1.99
N ASN A 57 -5.40 7.29 3.28
CA ASN A 57 -6.69 7.11 3.93
C ASN A 57 -7.49 8.40 3.76
N PRO A 58 -8.53 8.41 2.90
CA PRO A 58 -9.26 9.66 2.62
C PRO A 58 -10.05 10.17 3.83
N ALA A 59 -10.29 9.33 4.82
CA ALA A 59 -11.05 9.75 6.01
C ALA A 59 -10.28 10.75 6.89
N ASN A 60 -8.93 10.65 6.90
CA ASN A 60 -8.11 11.52 7.75
C ASN A 60 -6.91 12.15 7.01
N GLY A 61 -6.69 11.80 5.74
CA GLY A 61 -5.60 12.35 4.96
C GLY A 61 -4.23 11.73 5.23
N ASN A 62 -4.13 10.77 6.13
CA ASN A 62 -2.86 10.07 6.39
C ASN A 62 -2.47 9.23 5.18
N PHE A 63 -1.16 9.11 4.92
CA PHE A 63 -0.66 8.30 3.81
C PHE A 63 0.63 7.60 4.19
N VAL A 64 0.90 6.50 3.48
CA VAL A 64 2.16 5.75 3.62
C VAL A 64 2.64 5.35 2.23
N PHE A 65 3.92 5.00 2.14
CA PHE A 65 4.51 4.41 0.93
C PHE A 65 4.77 2.93 1.22
N ALA A 66 4.23 2.05 0.39
CA ALA A 66 4.35 0.62 0.57
C ALA A 66 4.93 -0.03 -0.70
N LYS A 67 5.78 -1.03 -0.49
CA LYS A 67 6.41 -1.77 -1.60
C LYS A 67 5.56 -2.99 -1.94
N VAL A 68 5.28 -3.18 -3.22
CA VAL A 68 4.54 -4.36 -3.68
C VAL A 68 5.44 -5.59 -3.59
N LEU A 69 4.97 -6.62 -2.90
CA LEU A 69 5.68 -7.88 -2.77
C LEU A 69 5.20 -8.91 -3.80
N ASP A 70 3.89 -8.98 -4.05
CA ASP A 70 3.29 -10.01 -4.89
C ASP A 70 1.86 -9.62 -5.24
N VAL A 71 1.17 -10.52 -5.94
CA VAL A 71 -0.25 -10.35 -6.26
C VAL A 71 -1.12 -10.72 -5.06
N ILE A 72 -2.38 -10.26 -5.11
CA ILE A 72 -3.37 -10.61 -4.08
C ILE A 72 -3.75 -12.08 -4.28
N PRO A 73 -3.67 -12.92 -3.22
CA PRO A 73 -4.13 -14.31 -3.34
C PRO A 73 -5.59 -14.41 -3.77
N ASP A 74 -5.87 -15.30 -4.72
CA ASP A 74 -7.21 -15.49 -5.25
C ASP A 74 -8.01 -16.43 -4.34
N ILE A 75 -8.48 -15.88 -3.23
CA ILE A 75 -9.33 -16.57 -2.26
C ILE A 75 -10.54 -15.70 -1.92
N ASN A 76 -11.61 -16.33 -1.44
CA ASN A 76 -12.89 -15.65 -1.25
C ASN A 76 -12.82 -14.42 -0.36
N LYS A 77 -12.04 -14.46 0.71
CA LYS A 77 -11.93 -13.31 1.63
C LYS A 77 -11.29 -12.08 1.00
N ASN A 78 -10.58 -12.25 -0.11
CA ASN A 78 -9.91 -11.16 -0.82
C ASN A 78 -10.74 -10.61 -1.98
N GLU A 79 -11.90 -11.17 -2.22
CA GLU A 79 -12.76 -10.75 -3.32
C GLU A 79 -13.19 -9.29 -3.15
N GLY A 80 -13.05 -8.51 -4.21
CA GLY A 80 -13.40 -7.08 -4.19
C GLY A 80 -12.33 -6.17 -3.64
N LEU A 81 -11.21 -6.70 -3.16
CA LEU A 81 -10.13 -5.87 -2.65
C LEU A 81 -9.24 -5.35 -3.79
N SER A 82 -8.88 -4.07 -3.73
CA SER A 82 -7.95 -3.45 -4.67
C SER A 82 -6.50 -3.64 -4.26
N LEU A 83 -6.24 -3.80 -2.97
CA LEU A 83 -4.92 -4.14 -2.47
C LEU A 83 -5.04 -4.70 -1.06
N ILE A 84 -3.94 -5.30 -0.59
CA ILE A 84 -3.80 -5.76 0.80
C ILE A 84 -2.52 -5.13 1.34
N ILE A 85 -2.61 -4.52 2.51
CA ILE A 85 -1.47 -3.82 3.14
C ILE A 85 -1.07 -4.51 4.44
N SER A 86 0.16 -4.26 4.88
CA SER A 86 0.63 -4.78 6.16
C SER A 86 -0.14 -4.11 7.30
N ASN A 87 -0.28 -4.83 8.42
CA ASN A 87 -0.97 -4.30 9.59
C ASN A 87 -0.30 -3.05 10.15
N ALA A 88 1.03 -2.95 10.06
CA ALA A 88 1.74 -1.74 10.47
C ALA A 88 1.36 -0.55 9.58
N ALA A 89 1.20 -0.76 8.28
CA ALA A 89 0.76 0.29 7.36
C ALA A 89 -0.66 0.74 7.69
N ALA A 90 -1.56 -0.20 8.00
CA ALA A 90 -2.93 0.14 8.39
C ALA A 90 -2.95 0.99 9.67
N ASP A 91 -2.12 0.65 10.64
CA ASP A 91 -1.98 1.43 11.87
C ASP A 91 -1.48 2.85 11.58
N ALA A 92 -0.48 2.98 10.72
CA ALA A 92 0.07 4.28 10.33
C ALA A 92 -0.97 5.13 9.58
N LEU A 93 -1.89 4.50 8.87
CA LEU A 93 -2.98 5.19 8.18
C LEU A 93 -4.12 5.59 9.13
N GLY A 94 -4.08 5.13 10.37
CA GLY A 94 -5.12 5.45 11.34
C GLY A 94 -6.43 4.70 11.11
N THR A 95 -6.36 3.54 10.49
CA THR A 95 -7.54 2.71 10.22
C THR A 95 -7.49 1.43 11.07
N ALA A 96 -8.61 0.71 11.10
CA ALA A 96 -8.69 -0.54 11.83
C ALA A 96 -7.78 -1.60 11.21
N VAL A 97 -6.94 -2.21 12.03
CA VAL A 97 -5.99 -3.24 11.59
C VAL A 97 -6.74 -4.48 11.05
N ALA A 98 -7.98 -4.64 11.43
CA ALA A 98 -8.80 -5.75 10.95
C ALA A 98 -9.43 -5.49 9.58
N GLY A 99 -9.29 -4.27 9.00
CA GLY A 99 -9.84 -3.91 7.68
C GLY A 99 -11.06 -4.70 7.25
N PRO A 100 -11.56 -4.60 6.03
CA PRO A 100 -11.12 -3.70 4.95
C PRO A 100 -11.53 -2.24 5.19
N PHE A 101 -10.89 -1.34 4.46
CA PHE A 101 -11.20 0.07 4.53
C PHE A 101 -11.02 0.70 3.15
N ARG A 102 -11.65 1.86 2.93
CA ARG A 102 -11.50 2.57 1.67
C ARG A 102 -10.17 3.28 1.61
N SER A 103 -9.48 3.14 0.50
CA SER A 103 -8.17 3.75 0.32
C SER A 103 -8.03 4.37 -1.07
N MET A 104 -7.14 5.35 -1.17
CA MET A 104 -6.71 5.91 -2.46
C MET A 104 -5.30 5.42 -2.73
N ILE A 105 -5.09 4.88 -3.93
CA ILE A 105 -3.83 4.25 -4.32
C ILE A 105 -3.25 5.00 -5.51
N LYS A 106 -1.96 5.33 -5.44
CA LYS A 106 -1.27 6.04 -6.53
C LYS A 106 0.10 5.42 -6.74
N TYR A 107 0.41 5.06 -7.98
CA TYR A 107 1.69 4.43 -8.30
C TYR A 107 2.07 4.65 -9.76
N ALA A 108 3.35 4.44 -10.07
CA ALA A 108 3.87 4.49 -11.43
C ALA A 108 3.46 3.22 -12.19
N LYS A 109 2.80 3.43 -13.29
CA LYS A 109 2.30 2.33 -14.09
C LYS A 109 3.37 1.75 -15.02
#